data_749a0dd12e6347d332da36bfe449a053
#
_entry.id   749a0dd12e6347d332da36bfe449a053
#
_cell.length_a   1.000
_cell.length_b   1.000
_cell.length_c   1.000
_cell.angle_alpha   90.00
_cell.angle_beta   90.00
_cell.angle_gamma   90.00
#
_symmetry.space_group_name_H-M   'P 1'
#
loop_
_entity.id
_entity.type
_entity.pdbx_description
1 polymer ?
#
loop_
_entity_poly.entity_id
_entity_poly.type
_entity_poly.pdbx_seq_one_letter_code
_entity_poly.pdbx_strand_id
1 'polypeptide(L)'
;MRALFFAILVICIPFVSYSVEPAEVLSDPILEERARDISKDLRCLVCQNESIDDSNASLAKDLRILVRERLVAGDSDDEVLNFIVERYGEFALLKPRSDGFNLILWLSGPLMLLIALIISFTFIKSKQKNKRHVTTSLSDHEKKELSKIVNED
;
A
#
# COMPACT_ATOMS: atom_id res chain seq x y z
N MET A 1 8.42 2.80 -40.63
CA MET A 1 8.68 2.48 -39.21
C MET A 1 8.71 3.74 -38.32
N ARG A 2 9.43 4.84 -38.66
CA ARG A 2 9.45 6.08 -37.86
C ARG A 2 8.07 6.73 -37.68
N ALA A 3 7.25 6.81 -38.75
CA ALA A 3 5.91 7.39 -38.69
C ALA A 3 4.96 6.57 -37.78
N LEU A 4 5.08 5.26 -37.77
CA LEU A 4 4.29 4.38 -36.92
C LEU A 4 4.65 4.53 -35.44
N PHE A 5 5.93 4.75 -35.14
CA PHE A 5 6.41 5.01 -33.78
C PHE A 5 5.88 6.35 -33.23
N PHE A 6 5.88 7.40 -34.09
CA PHE A 6 5.29 8.70 -33.70
C PHE A 6 3.77 8.63 -33.51
N ALA A 7 3.07 7.84 -34.34
CA ALA A 7 1.62 7.64 -34.18
C ALA A 7 1.28 6.92 -32.86
N ILE A 8 2.05 5.91 -32.49
CA ILE A 8 1.87 5.20 -31.21
C ILE A 8 2.19 6.11 -30.02
N LEU A 9 3.24 6.93 -30.12
CA LEU A 9 3.61 7.87 -29.07
C LEU A 9 2.52 8.92 -28.81
N VAL A 10 1.85 9.42 -29.84
CA VAL A 10 0.75 10.40 -29.72
C VAL A 10 -0.50 9.76 -29.10
N ILE A 11 -0.78 8.47 -29.35
CA ILE A 11 -1.93 7.76 -28.76
C ILE A 11 -1.74 7.48 -27.26
N CYS A 12 -0.48 7.41 -26.78
CA CYS A 12 -0.15 7.18 -25.37
C CYS A 12 -0.19 8.44 -24.49
N ILE A 13 -0.59 9.61 -25.00
CA ILE A 13 -0.74 10.81 -24.19
C ILE A 13 -1.96 10.62 -23.30
N PRO A 14 -1.81 10.56 -21.94
CA PRO A 14 -2.95 10.41 -21.05
C PRO A 14 -3.82 11.66 -21.15
N PHE A 15 -5.08 11.48 -21.52
CA PHE A 15 -6.09 12.55 -21.38
C PHE A 15 -6.38 12.72 -19.89
N VAL A 16 -6.03 13.88 -19.33
CA VAL A 16 -6.44 14.25 -17.98
C VAL A 16 -7.93 14.49 -17.99
N SER A 17 -8.70 13.56 -17.44
CA SER A 17 -10.14 13.71 -17.25
C SER A 17 -10.39 14.41 -15.91
N TYR A 18 -11.05 15.54 -15.93
CA TYR A 18 -11.51 16.20 -14.71
C TYR A 18 -12.93 15.72 -14.39
N SER A 19 -13.11 15.08 -13.23
CA SER A 19 -14.42 14.60 -12.77
C SER A 19 -15.23 15.66 -12.03
N VAL A 20 -14.57 16.72 -11.55
CA VAL A 20 -15.21 17.83 -10.83
C VAL A 20 -15.80 18.84 -11.80
N GLU A 21 -17.09 19.10 -11.65
CA GLU A 21 -17.78 20.09 -12.48
C GLU A 21 -17.46 21.53 -12.04
N PRO A 22 -17.36 22.50 -12.97
CA PRO A 22 -17.11 23.91 -12.62
C PRO A 22 -18.13 24.50 -11.64
N ALA A 23 -19.34 23.98 -11.63
CA ALA A 23 -20.44 24.44 -10.75
C ALA A 23 -20.26 23.99 -9.28
N GLU A 24 -19.40 22.98 -9.03
CA GLU A 24 -19.08 22.49 -7.67
C GLU A 24 -17.98 23.33 -7.01
N VAL A 25 -17.15 24.01 -7.78
CA VAL A 25 -15.93 24.69 -7.34
C VAL A 25 -16.27 25.89 -6.46
N LEU A 26 -15.66 25.97 -5.29
CA LEU A 26 -15.82 27.11 -4.38
C LEU A 26 -15.11 28.36 -4.93
N SER A 27 -15.66 29.53 -4.64
CA SER A 27 -15.06 30.81 -5.01
C SER A 27 -13.79 31.15 -4.23
N ASP A 28 -13.63 30.57 -3.03
CA ASP A 28 -12.43 30.69 -2.22
C ASP A 28 -11.42 29.57 -2.62
N PRO A 29 -10.26 29.92 -3.21
CA PRO A 29 -9.30 28.94 -3.67
C PRO A 29 -8.66 28.13 -2.53
N ILE A 30 -8.57 28.69 -1.31
CA ILE A 30 -8.00 27.98 -0.15
C ILE A 30 -8.96 26.88 0.32
N LEU A 31 -10.26 27.20 0.40
CA LEU A 31 -11.28 26.21 0.75
C LEU A 31 -11.43 25.15 -0.33
N GLU A 32 -11.31 25.51 -1.59
CA GLU A 32 -11.38 24.56 -2.71
C GLU A 32 -10.18 23.59 -2.71
N GLU A 33 -8.97 24.07 -2.43
CA GLU A 33 -7.79 23.21 -2.30
C GLU A 33 -7.98 22.18 -1.17
N ARG A 34 -8.44 22.63 0.00
CA ARG A 34 -8.79 21.73 1.12
C ARG A 34 -9.86 20.72 0.74
N ALA A 35 -10.93 21.17 0.05
CA ALA A 35 -12.00 20.29 -0.40
C ALA A 35 -11.50 19.21 -1.35
N ARG A 36 -10.59 19.55 -2.25
CA ARG A 36 -9.93 18.61 -3.15
C ARG A 36 -9.07 17.59 -2.41
N ASP A 37 -8.29 18.04 -1.45
CA ASP A 37 -7.41 17.14 -0.69
C ASP A 37 -8.22 16.15 0.15
N ILE A 38 -9.28 16.61 0.83
CA ILE A 38 -10.20 15.72 1.53
C ILE A 38 -10.88 14.74 0.55
N SER A 39 -11.29 15.20 -0.64
CA SER A 39 -11.94 14.36 -1.64
C SER A 39 -11.06 13.27 -2.21
N LYS A 40 -9.75 13.48 -2.27
CA LYS A 40 -8.76 12.45 -2.67
C LYS A 40 -8.61 11.34 -1.62
N ASP A 41 -8.85 11.64 -0.35
CA ASP A 41 -8.76 10.67 0.74
C ASP A 41 -10.09 9.91 1.00
N LEU A 42 -11.18 10.35 0.34
CA LEU A 42 -12.49 9.71 0.44
C LEU A 42 -12.77 8.80 -0.76
N ARG A 43 -13.29 7.62 -0.47
CA ARG A 43 -13.63 6.58 -1.44
C ARG A 43 -15.02 6.81 -2.04
N CYS A 44 -15.15 6.66 -3.33
CA CYS A 44 -16.45 6.51 -3.97
C CYS A 44 -17.05 5.14 -3.62
N LEU A 45 -18.13 5.12 -2.87
CA LEU A 45 -18.72 3.90 -2.30
C LEU A 45 -19.38 2.97 -3.34
N VAL A 46 -19.63 3.48 -4.55
CA VAL A 46 -20.26 2.75 -5.67
C VAL A 46 -19.28 2.47 -6.81
N CYS A 47 -18.01 2.84 -6.66
CA CYS A 47 -16.99 2.73 -7.68
C CYS A 47 -15.96 1.62 -7.33
N GLN A 48 -15.08 1.27 -8.28
CA GLN A 48 -14.03 0.30 -8.07
C GLN A 48 -12.78 0.93 -7.45
N ASN A 49 -12.88 1.34 -6.18
CA ASN A 49 -11.76 1.85 -5.40
C ASN A 49 -11.19 3.22 -5.86
N GLU A 50 -12.00 4.03 -6.53
CA GLU A 50 -11.66 5.40 -6.92
C GLU A 50 -11.91 6.38 -5.77
N SER A 51 -11.22 7.53 -5.78
CA SER A 51 -11.55 8.65 -4.90
C SER A 51 -12.82 9.34 -5.36
N ILE A 52 -13.49 10.10 -4.47
CA ILE A 52 -14.60 10.94 -4.89
C ILE A 52 -14.14 12.11 -5.75
N ASP A 53 -12.86 12.50 -5.71
CA ASP A 53 -12.29 13.53 -6.58
C ASP A 53 -12.13 13.04 -8.03
N ASP A 54 -11.86 11.75 -8.23
CA ASP A 54 -11.62 11.15 -9.56
C ASP A 54 -12.88 10.55 -10.18
N SER A 55 -13.92 10.30 -9.38
CA SER A 55 -15.14 9.60 -9.82
C SER A 55 -16.23 10.52 -10.36
N ASN A 56 -16.82 10.14 -11.50
CA ASN A 56 -17.96 10.80 -12.11
C ASN A 56 -19.33 10.26 -11.63
N ALA A 57 -19.35 9.35 -10.64
CA ALA A 57 -20.60 8.83 -10.09
C ALA A 57 -21.39 9.92 -9.37
N SER A 58 -22.74 9.85 -9.44
CA SER A 58 -23.62 10.83 -8.78
C SER A 58 -23.37 10.90 -7.26
N LEU A 59 -23.15 9.75 -6.61
CA LEU A 59 -22.84 9.70 -5.19
C LEU A 59 -21.49 10.37 -4.87
N ALA A 60 -20.50 10.24 -5.74
CA ALA A 60 -19.21 10.93 -5.56
C ALA A 60 -19.40 12.45 -5.65
N LYS A 61 -20.23 12.93 -6.58
CA LYS A 61 -20.62 14.34 -6.71
C LYS A 61 -21.31 14.84 -5.44
N ASP A 62 -22.29 14.10 -4.93
CA ASP A 62 -23.02 14.48 -3.71
C ASP A 62 -22.07 14.57 -2.51
N LEU A 63 -21.12 13.63 -2.38
CA LEU A 63 -20.10 13.67 -1.32
C LEU A 63 -19.15 14.85 -1.48
N ARG A 64 -18.72 15.18 -2.71
CA ARG A 64 -17.88 16.37 -2.95
C ARG A 64 -18.58 17.68 -2.59
N ILE A 65 -19.87 17.78 -2.87
CA ILE A 65 -20.69 18.94 -2.47
C ILE A 65 -20.79 19.00 -0.94
N LEU A 66 -21.07 17.87 -0.29
CA LEU A 66 -21.15 17.79 1.16
C LEU A 66 -19.86 18.21 1.85
N VAL A 67 -18.69 17.78 1.35
CA VAL A 67 -17.38 18.23 1.85
C VAL A 67 -17.26 19.75 1.79
N ARG A 68 -17.62 20.34 0.65
CA ARG A 68 -17.56 21.80 0.45
C ARG A 68 -18.52 22.55 1.38
N GLU A 69 -19.72 22.06 1.55
CA GLU A 69 -20.73 22.65 2.46
C GLU A 69 -20.20 22.66 3.91
N ARG A 70 -19.58 21.57 4.37
CA ARG A 70 -19.02 21.49 5.72
C ARG A 70 -17.84 22.43 5.92
N LEU A 71 -16.94 22.53 4.93
CA LEU A 71 -15.82 23.47 4.96
C LEU A 71 -16.28 24.94 4.99
N VAL A 72 -17.32 25.28 4.21
CA VAL A 72 -17.92 26.61 4.22
C VAL A 72 -18.60 26.89 5.57
N ALA A 73 -19.16 25.89 6.23
CA ALA A 73 -19.71 26.01 7.58
C ALA A 73 -18.63 26.24 8.66
N GLY A 74 -17.34 26.09 8.32
CA GLY A 74 -16.20 26.37 9.21
C GLY A 74 -15.59 25.16 9.85
N ASP A 75 -15.96 23.95 9.44
CA ASP A 75 -15.38 22.72 9.96
C ASP A 75 -13.89 22.59 9.58
N SER A 76 -13.12 21.98 10.46
CA SER A 76 -11.78 21.52 10.16
C SER A 76 -11.80 20.27 9.28
N ASP A 77 -10.68 19.94 8.64
CA ASP A 77 -10.56 18.75 7.77
C ASP A 77 -10.89 17.46 8.53
N ASP A 78 -10.44 17.33 9.77
CA ASP A 78 -10.73 16.18 10.63
C ASP A 78 -12.23 16.09 11.00
N GLU A 79 -12.89 17.21 11.24
CA GLU A 79 -14.33 17.24 11.53
C GLU A 79 -15.15 16.84 10.32
N VAL A 80 -14.77 17.29 9.11
CA VAL A 80 -15.40 16.84 7.86
C VAL A 80 -15.25 15.35 7.66
N LEU A 81 -14.03 14.81 7.82
CA LEU A 81 -13.77 13.37 7.71
C LEU A 81 -14.56 12.57 8.75
N ASN A 82 -14.61 13.03 10.01
CA ASN A 82 -15.38 12.39 11.08
C ASN A 82 -16.87 12.36 10.74
N PHE A 83 -17.43 13.46 10.27
CA PHE A 83 -18.83 13.55 9.87
C PHE A 83 -19.19 12.53 8.78
N ILE A 84 -18.29 12.35 7.79
CA ILE A 84 -18.51 11.39 6.71
C ILE A 84 -18.38 9.96 7.23
N VAL A 85 -17.38 9.67 8.08
CA VAL A 85 -17.18 8.35 8.69
C VAL A 85 -18.33 7.94 9.59
N GLU A 86 -18.89 8.84 10.38
CA GLU A 86 -20.07 8.56 11.21
C GLU A 86 -21.31 8.20 10.37
N ARG A 87 -21.45 8.78 9.18
CA ARG A 87 -22.61 8.56 8.33
C ARG A 87 -22.47 7.38 7.36
N TYR A 88 -21.27 7.14 6.84
CA TYR A 88 -21.00 6.16 5.78
C TYR A 88 -20.07 5.02 6.23
N GLY A 89 -19.51 5.11 7.44
CA GLY A 89 -18.58 4.13 8.00
C GLY A 89 -17.13 4.38 7.59
N GLU A 90 -16.21 3.70 8.27
CA GLU A 90 -14.76 3.78 8.04
C GLU A 90 -14.34 3.37 6.61
N PHE A 91 -15.17 2.60 5.92
CA PHE A 91 -14.94 2.18 4.53
C PHE A 91 -14.96 3.36 3.54
N ALA A 92 -15.53 4.51 3.95
CA ALA A 92 -15.50 5.74 3.18
C ALA A 92 -14.10 6.34 3.07
N LEU A 93 -13.14 5.92 3.91
CA LEU A 93 -11.76 6.36 3.82
C LEU A 93 -10.96 5.45 2.87
N LEU A 94 -10.17 6.05 1.97
CA LEU A 94 -9.22 5.31 1.12
C LEU A 94 -8.01 4.82 1.90
N LYS A 95 -7.58 5.61 2.89
CA LYS A 95 -6.49 5.26 3.79
C LYS A 95 -7.03 5.03 5.20
N PRO A 96 -6.80 3.85 5.80
CA PRO A 96 -7.19 3.64 7.19
C PRO A 96 -6.45 4.67 8.08
N ARG A 97 -7.18 5.20 9.06
CA ARG A 97 -6.59 6.10 10.05
C ARG A 97 -5.48 5.40 10.83
N SER A 98 -4.45 6.16 11.19
CA SER A 98 -3.32 5.65 11.97
C SER A 98 -3.56 5.72 13.48
N ASP A 99 -4.79 5.97 13.93
CA ASP A 99 -5.19 6.11 15.32
C ASP A 99 -5.90 4.87 15.87
N GLY A 100 -5.95 4.73 17.18
CA GLY A 100 -6.64 3.67 17.89
C GLY A 100 -6.18 2.26 17.49
N PHE A 101 -7.14 1.35 17.23
CA PHE A 101 -6.88 -0.04 16.84
C PHE A 101 -6.19 -0.18 15.48
N ASN A 102 -6.30 0.82 14.60
CA ASN A 102 -5.66 0.80 13.29
C ASN A 102 -4.13 0.87 13.38
N LEU A 103 -3.57 1.38 14.48
CA LEU A 103 -2.13 1.37 14.72
C LEU A 103 -1.55 -0.06 14.74
N ILE A 104 -2.33 -1.03 15.22
CA ILE A 104 -1.94 -2.45 15.21
C ILE A 104 -1.72 -2.94 13.78
N LEU A 105 -2.56 -2.51 12.84
CA LEU A 105 -2.44 -2.86 11.42
C LEU A 105 -1.10 -2.36 10.84
N TRP A 106 -0.72 -1.12 11.15
CA TRP A 106 0.53 -0.52 10.69
C TRP A 106 1.78 -1.13 11.34
N LEU A 107 1.68 -1.51 12.62
CA LEU A 107 2.79 -2.13 13.35
C LEU A 107 2.95 -3.62 13.05
N SER A 108 1.91 -4.31 12.57
CA SER A 108 1.94 -5.75 12.29
C SER A 108 2.97 -6.12 11.23
N GLY A 109 3.10 -5.32 10.16
CA GLY A 109 4.07 -5.54 9.10
C GLY A 109 5.53 -5.56 9.59
N PRO A 110 6.04 -4.48 10.18
CA PRO A 110 7.41 -4.45 10.72
C PRO A 110 7.63 -5.47 11.85
N LEU A 111 6.62 -5.75 12.68
CA LEU A 111 6.72 -6.76 13.74
C LEU A 111 6.91 -8.17 13.14
N MET A 112 6.12 -8.55 12.15
CA MET A 112 6.25 -9.84 11.46
C MET A 112 7.60 -9.97 10.76
N LEU A 113 8.10 -8.88 10.16
CA LEU A 113 9.43 -8.85 9.55
C LEU A 113 10.52 -9.12 10.61
N LEU A 114 10.46 -8.47 11.76
CA LEU A 114 11.42 -8.68 12.86
C LEU A 114 11.40 -10.12 13.35
N ILE A 115 10.21 -10.71 13.55
CA ILE A 115 10.07 -12.11 13.95
C ILE A 115 10.69 -13.03 12.90
N ALA A 116 10.42 -12.82 11.63
CA ALA A 116 10.98 -13.61 10.54
C ALA A 116 12.53 -13.52 10.49
N LEU A 117 13.09 -12.33 10.69
CA LEU A 117 14.54 -12.13 10.76
C LEU A 117 15.17 -12.85 11.95
N ILE A 118 14.54 -12.80 13.13
CA ILE A 118 15.04 -13.49 14.33
C ILE A 118 15.03 -15.00 14.10
N ILE A 119 13.94 -15.56 13.57
CA ILE A 119 13.82 -16.99 13.26
C ILE A 119 14.88 -17.39 12.22
N SER A 120 15.04 -16.62 11.16
CA SER A 120 16.04 -16.88 10.10
C SER A 120 17.46 -16.87 10.67
N PHE A 121 17.77 -15.85 11.48
CA PHE A 121 19.09 -15.73 12.10
C PHE A 121 19.40 -16.87 13.06
N THR A 122 18.45 -17.25 13.90
CA THR A 122 18.61 -18.39 14.83
C THR A 122 18.77 -19.72 14.08
N PHE A 123 18.01 -19.92 13.00
CA PHE A 123 18.10 -21.12 12.16
C PHE A 123 19.46 -21.22 11.45
N ILE A 124 19.95 -20.13 10.86
CA ILE A 124 21.27 -20.09 10.20
C ILE A 124 22.37 -20.38 11.22
N LYS A 125 22.32 -19.75 12.41
CA LYS A 125 23.31 -19.96 13.47
C LYS A 125 23.29 -21.39 14.01
N SER A 126 22.11 -21.99 14.14
CA SER A 126 21.95 -23.39 14.55
C SER A 126 22.54 -24.37 13.52
N LYS A 127 22.28 -24.13 12.23
CA LYS A 127 22.88 -24.97 11.16
C LYS A 127 24.39 -24.83 11.07
N GLN A 128 24.93 -23.65 11.32
CA GLN A 128 26.37 -23.41 11.30
C GLN A 128 27.10 -24.14 12.46
N LYS A 129 26.44 -24.22 13.63
CA LYS A 129 26.93 -24.97 14.78
C LYS A 129 26.93 -26.48 14.52
N ASN A 130 25.91 -26.98 13.82
CA ASN A 130 25.79 -28.40 13.52
C ASN A 130 26.76 -28.86 12.42
N LYS A 131 27.13 -27.99 11.45
CA LYS A 131 28.15 -28.27 10.45
C LYS A 131 29.57 -28.42 11.06
N ARG A 132 29.84 -27.72 12.17
CA ARG A 132 31.16 -27.89 12.87
C ARG A 132 31.30 -29.22 13.58
N HIS A 133 30.20 -29.93 13.86
CA HIS A 133 30.22 -31.26 14.49
C HIS A 133 30.32 -32.43 13.47
N VAL A 134 30.11 -32.18 12.19
CA VAL A 134 30.11 -33.19 11.12
C VAL A 134 31.48 -33.27 10.39
N THR A 135 32.47 -32.45 10.75
CA THR A 135 33.86 -32.74 10.43
C THR A 135 34.45 -33.71 11.48
N THR A 136 33.76 -34.80 11.72
CA THR A 136 34.33 -35.96 12.35
C THR A 136 35.35 -36.51 11.34
N SER A 137 36.62 -36.53 11.72
CA SER A 137 37.65 -37.25 10.96
C SER A 137 37.12 -38.64 10.63
N LEU A 138 37.20 -39.03 9.36
CA LEU A 138 36.86 -40.39 8.92
C LEU A 138 37.34 -41.42 9.95
N SER A 139 36.43 -42.30 10.34
CA SER A 139 36.75 -43.44 11.18
C SER A 139 37.88 -44.25 10.55
N ASP A 140 38.73 -44.86 11.35
CA ASP A 140 39.86 -45.68 10.84
C ASP A 140 39.40 -46.82 9.92
N HIS A 141 38.16 -47.29 10.10
CA HIS A 141 37.49 -48.22 9.19
C HIS A 141 37.17 -47.60 7.83
N GLU A 142 36.62 -46.41 7.80
CA GLU A 142 36.29 -45.69 6.56
C GLU A 142 37.55 -45.28 5.79
N LYS A 143 38.63 -44.94 6.49
CA LYS A 143 39.94 -44.67 5.86
C LYS A 143 40.53 -45.92 5.19
N LYS A 144 40.37 -47.10 5.81
CA LYS A 144 40.78 -48.35 5.21
C LYS A 144 39.97 -48.74 3.98
N GLU A 145 38.68 -48.55 4.02
CA GLU A 145 37.80 -48.80 2.86
C GLU A 145 38.13 -47.84 1.71
N LEU A 146 38.34 -46.56 2.02
CA LEU A 146 38.70 -45.56 1.03
C LEU A 146 40.07 -45.86 0.40
N SER A 147 41.03 -46.32 1.18
CA SER A 147 42.38 -46.72 0.68
C SER A 147 42.34 -47.98 -0.20
N LYS A 148 41.39 -48.90 -0.01
CA LYS A 148 41.20 -50.05 -0.91
C LYS A 148 40.66 -49.62 -2.25
N ILE A 149 39.64 -48.74 -2.26
CA ILE A 149 39.02 -48.26 -3.50
C ILE A 149 40.00 -47.44 -4.35
N VAL A 150 40.82 -46.60 -3.70
CA VAL A 150 41.81 -45.77 -4.41
C VAL A 150 43.00 -46.56 -4.95
N ASN A 151 43.30 -47.75 -4.40
CA ASN A 151 44.41 -48.58 -4.88
C ASN A 151 44.00 -49.70 -5.88
N GLU A 152 42.69 -49.80 -6.20
CA GLU A 152 42.17 -50.74 -7.22
C GLU A 152 42.08 -50.13 -8.63
N ASP A 153 42.40 -48.82 -8.80
CA ASP A 153 42.54 -48.14 -10.09
C ASP A 153 44.03 -47.96 -10.45
#